data_f3b71c4f6c3a1fe1a3f768f8c10f43b0
#
_entry.id   f3b71c4f6c3a1fe1a3f768f8c10f43b0
#
_cell.length_a   1.000
_cell.length_b   1.000
_cell.length_c   1.000
_cell.angle_alpha   90.00
_cell.angle_beta   90.00
_cell.angle_gamma   90.00
#
_symmetry.space_group_name_H-M   'P 1'
#
loop_
_entity.id
_entity.type
_entity.pdbx_description
1 polymer ?
#
loop_
_entity_poly.entity_id
_entity_poly.type
_entity_poly.pdbx_seq_one_letter_code
_entity_poly.pdbx_strand_id
1 'polypeptide(L)'
;MAKETFERSKPHVNVGTIGHVDHGKTTLTAALTRVCSEVWGGELVAFDGIDNAPEEKERGITIATSHVEYESEARHYAQVDCPGHADYVKNMITGAAQMDGAILVCGATDGPMPQTREHILLSRQVGVPYIVVFLNKADLLAEDCGGVDSEEYTEMKELVDMELRELLDAYEFPGDDTPIICGSALMALEGKDDNGLGTTAVKELVETLDSYIPEPERAIDQPFLMPVEDVFSISGRGTVVTGRVERGIVKVGDEIEIIGIKETQKTTCTGVEMFRKLLDEGRAGENVGVLLRGTKRDDVERGQVLAIPGSVNPHTKFEAEVYVLSKDEGGRHTPFFKGYRPQFYFRTTDVTGAVELPEGIEMVMPGDNINFVATLIAPIAMEEGLRFAIREGGRTVGAGVVAKILD
;
A
#
# COMPACT_ATOMS: atom_id res chain seq x y z
N MET A 1 -15.27 29.12 4.34
CA MET A 1 -14.82 29.25 2.95
C MET A 1 -15.39 28.11 2.17
N ALA A 2 -15.81 28.31 0.91
CA ALA A 2 -16.23 27.20 0.04
C ALA A 2 -15.00 26.32 -0.22
N LYS A 3 -15.16 24.99 -0.19
CA LYS A 3 -14.08 24.09 -0.58
C LYS A 3 -13.82 24.21 -2.07
N GLU A 4 -12.58 24.09 -2.47
CA GLU A 4 -12.18 24.05 -3.87
C GLU A 4 -12.70 22.76 -4.52
N THR A 5 -12.92 22.81 -5.83
CA THR A 5 -13.28 21.63 -6.64
C THR A 5 -11.99 21.05 -7.20
N PHE A 6 -11.83 19.73 -7.15
CA PHE A 6 -10.71 19.05 -7.77
C PHE A 6 -10.87 18.99 -9.28
N GLU A 7 -9.84 19.40 -10.02
CA GLU A 7 -9.83 19.33 -11.49
C GLU A 7 -8.91 18.18 -11.93
N ARG A 8 -9.46 17.24 -12.71
CA ARG A 8 -8.72 16.10 -13.30
C ARG A 8 -7.98 16.53 -14.57
N SER A 9 -6.90 17.29 -14.39
CA SER A 9 -6.09 17.83 -15.51
C SER A 9 -5.03 16.85 -16.01
N LYS A 10 -4.60 15.91 -15.17
CA LYS A 10 -3.53 14.93 -15.44
C LYS A 10 -3.98 13.51 -15.08
N PRO A 11 -3.37 12.45 -15.69
CA PRO A 11 -3.57 11.08 -15.24
C PRO A 11 -3.19 10.92 -13.76
N HIS A 12 -4.01 10.16 -13.02
CA HIS A 12 -3.83 9.91 -11.60
C HIS A 12 -3.16 8.57 -11.35
N VAL A 13 -2.07 8.57 -10.58
CA VAL A 13 -1.29 7.37 -10.22
C VAL A 13 -1.07 7.33 -8.71
N ASN A 14 -1.31 6.16 -8.11
CA ASN A 14 -1.02 5.94 -6.69
C ASN A 14 0.36 5.29 -6.55
N VAL A 15 1.25 5.93 -5.86
CA VAL A 15 2.56 5.37 -5.50
C VAL A 15 2.72 5.38 -3.99
N GLY A 16 3.60 4.56 -3.47
CA GLY A 16 3.82 4.58 -2.04
C GLY A 16 5.23 4.15 -1.66
N THR A 17 5.67 4.61 -0.49
CA THR A 17 6.97 4.26 0.07
C THR A 17 6.88 2.99 0.90
N ILE A 18 7.75 2.04 0.59
CA ILE A 18 7.94 0.78 1.32
C ILE A 18 9.41 0.63 1.70
N GLY A 19 9.73 -0.25 2.64
CA GLY A 19 11.10 -0.53 3.07
C GLY A 19 11.26 -0.54 4.58
N HIS A 20 12.49 -0.75 5.03
CA HIS A 20 12.80 -0.92 6.46
C HIS A 20 12.51 0.34 7.29
N VAL A 21 12.31 0.18 8.59
CA VAL A 21 12.26 1.28 9.56
C VAL A 21 13.58 2.08 9.49
N ASP A 22 13.54 3.38 9.70
CA ASP A 22 14.69 4.32 9.68
C ASP A 22 15.44 4.44 8.33
N HIS A 23 14.96 3.82 7.24
CA HIS A 23 15.51 4.05 5.89
C HIS A 23 15.06 5.37 5.25
N GLY A 24 14.19 6.14 5.92
CA GLY A 24 13.82 7.51 5.51
C GLY A 24 12.62 7.61 4.56
N LYS A 25 11.64 6.70 4.64
CA LYS A 25 10.41 6.71 3.82
C LYS A 25 9.63 8.01 3.95
N THR A 26 9.29 8.39 5.18
CA THR A 26 8.55 9.64 5.45
C THR A 26 9.36 10.87 5.09
N THR A 27 10.68 10.84 5.27
CA THR A 27 11.58 11.91 4.83
C THR A 27 11.54 12.06 3.31
N LEU A 28 11.55 10.94 2.56
CA LEU A 28 11.44 10.96 1.11
C LEU A 28 10.06 11.46 0.66
N THR A 29 8.99 11.04 1.34
CA THR A 29 7.64 11.53 1.06
C THR A 29 7.55 13.06 1.22
N ALA A 30 8.15 13.62 2.28
CA ALA A 30 8.23 15.06 2.47
C ALA A 30 9.11 15.75 1.40
N ALA A 31 10.24 15.14 1.03
CA ALA A 31 11.12 15.66 -0.01
C ALA A 31 10.45 15.67 -1.40
N LEU A 32 9.65 14.64 -1.73
CA LEU A 32 8.87 14.58 -2.96
C LEU A 32 7.88 15.75 -3.05
N THR A 33 7.09 16.01 -2.00
CA THR A 33 6.14 17.13 -2.01
C THR A 33 6.86 18.48 -2.15
N ARG A 34 8.03 18.63 -1.52
CA ARG A 34 8.84 19.85 -1.62
C ARG A 34 9.37 20.05 -3.03
N VAL A 35 10.10 19.08 -3.56
CA VAL A 35 10.76 19.18 -4.88
C VAL A 35 9.72 19.38 -5.98
N CYS A 36 8.61 18.61 -5.94
CA CYS A 36 7.54 18.78 -6.91
C CYS A 36 6.88 20.17 -6.81
N SER A 37 6.64 20.67 -5.61
CA SER A 37 6.09 22.02 -5.41
C SER A 37 7.01 23.11 -5.96
N GLU A 38 8.33 22.97 -5.80
CA GLU A 38 9.31 23.94 -6.32
C GLU A 38 9.47 23.88 -7.85
N VAL A 39 9.37 22.69 -8.45
CA VAL A 39 9.64 22.46 -9.90
C VAL A 39 8.38 22.58 -10.74
N TRP A 40 7.27 21.97 -10.32
CA TRP A 40 6.03 21.86 -11.11
C TRP A 40 4.82 22.51 -10.46
N GLY A 41 4.97 23.03 -9.25
CA GLY A 41 3.87 23.60 -8.47
C GLY A 41 3.16 22.58 -7.61
N GLY A 42 2.18 23.04 -6.84
CA GLY A 42 1.43 22.22 -5.90
C GLY A 42 1.65 22.62 -4.46
N GLU A 43 1.07 21.88 -3.54
CA GLU A 43 1.12 22.18 -2.10
C GLU A 43 2.30 21.44 -1.44
N LEU A 44 3.11 22.19 -0.70
CA LEU A 44 4.17 21.64 0.14
C LEU A 44 3.56 21.03 1.40
N VAL A 45 3.84 19.77 1.67
CA VAL A 45 3.50 19.10 2.94
C VAL A 45 4.76 18.96 3.78
N ALA A 46 4.80 19.61 4.94
CA ALA A 46 5.92 19.50 5.87
C ALA A 46 5.95 18.08 6.50
N PHE A 47 7.13 17.63 6.90
CA PHE A 47 7.34 16.33 7.55
C PHE A 47 6.36 16.08 8.71
N ASP A 48 6.21 17.08 9.62
CA ASP A 48 5.28 17.02 10.75
C ASP A 48 3.79 16.96 10.34
N GLY A 49 3.50 17.21 9.07
CA GLY A 49 2.17 17.12 8.48
C GLY A 49 1.83 15.73 7.96
N ILE A 50 2.83 14.87 7.73
CA ILE A 50 2.69 13.49 7.28
C ILE A 50 2.44 12.58 8.50
N ASP A 51 3.37 12.55 9.45
CA ASP A 51 3.23 11.81 10.71
C ASP A 51 2.54 12.70 11.76
N ASN A 52 1.22 12.66 11.79
CA ASN A 52 0.41 13.59 12.60
C ASN A 52 0.01 13.06 13.97
N ALA A 53 -0.04 11.74 14.17
CA ALA A 53 -0.49 11.15 15.42
C ALA A 53 0.49 11.47 16.56
N PRO A 54 0.01 11.78 17.78
CA PRO A 54 0.89 12.03 18.92
C PRO A 54 1.87 10.89 19.20
N GLU A 55 1.44 9.66 19.00
CA GLU A 55 2.24 8.45 19.22
C GLU A 55 3.35 8.30 18.15
N GLU A 56 3.09 8.70 16.90
CA GLU A 56 4.08 8.74 15.83
C GLU A 56 5.19 9.75 16.13
N LYS A 57 4.80 10.93 16.59
CA LYS A 57 5.74 12.00 16.98
C LYS A 57 6.58 11.64 18.20
N GLU A 58 6.00 10.95 19.17
CA GLU A 58 6.71 10.50 20.38
C GLU A 58 7.71 9.39 20.08
N ARG A 59 7.36 8.45 19.20
CA ARG A 59 8.20 7.30 18.85
C ARG A 59 9.14 7.54 17.67
N GLY A 60 8.88 8.58 16.85
CA GLY A 60 9.64 8.87 15.63
C GLY A 60 9.45 7.82 14.54
N ILE A 61 8.32 7.10 14.52
CA ILE A 61 8.01 6.05 13.54
C ILE A 61 6.59 6.22 13.00
N THR A 62 6.40 5.96 11.72
CA THR A 62 5.08 5.91 11.08
C THR A 62 4.29 4.69 11.56
N ILE A 63 3.07 4.89 12.01
CA ILE A 63 2.16 3.86 12.52
C ILE A 63 1.00 3.63 11.54
N ALA A 64 0.33 4.71 11.15
CA ALA A 64 -0.77 4.68 10.19
C ALA A 64 -0.28 5.05 8.78
N THR A 65 -0.98 4.58 7.75
CA THR A 65 -0.74 5.07 6.39
C THR A 65 -1.14 6.53 6.28
N SER A 66 -0.29 7.35 5.68
CA SER A 66 -0.57 8.74 5.39
C SER A 66 -0.66 8.97 3.89
N HIS A 67 -1.56 9.87 3.47
CA HIS A 67 -1.78 10.17 2.07
C HIS A 67 -1.46 11.65 1.81
N VAL A 68 -0.57 11.90 0.86
CA VAL A 68 -0.26 13.25 0.37
C VAL A 68 -0.35 13.29 -1.16
N GLU A 69 -0.57 14.47 -1.72
CA GLU A 69 -0.60 14.66 -3.17
C GLU A 69 0.58 15.51 -3.63
N TYR A 70 1.08 15.21 -4.83
CA TYR A 70 2.00 16.07 -5.57
C TYR A 70 1.82 15.87 -7.09
N GLU A 71 2.38 16.77 -7.87
CA GLU A 71 2.30 16.68 -9.32
C GLU A 71 3.70 16.67 -9.94
N SER A 72 3.85 15.90 -11.02
CA SER A 72 4.94 16.05 -11.99
C SER A 72 4.46 16.89 -13.17
N GLU A 73 5.30 17.03 -14.19
CA GLU A 73 4.87 17.61 -15.46
C GLU A 73 3.74 16.81 -16.11
N ALA A 74 3.81 15.47 -16.05
CA ALA A 74 2.92 14.55 -16.76
C ALA A 74 1.75 14.04 -15.93
N ARG A 75 1.87 13.95 -14.60
CA ARG A 75 0.96 13.17 -13.74
C ARG A 75 0.62 13.86 -12.43
N HIS A 76 -0.55 13.47 -11.89
CA HIS A 76 -0.95 13.72 -10.51
C HIS A 76 -0.72 12.46 -9.68
N TYR A 77 0.05 12.55 -8.61
CA TYR A 77 0.38 11.45 -7.73
C TYR A 77 -0.36 11.54 -6.39
N ALA A 78 -0.95 10.43 -5.97
CA ALA A 78 -1.28 10.18 -4.58
C ALA A 78 -0.17 9.33 -3.96
N GLN A 79 0.55 9.89 -3.00
CA GLN A 79 1.60 9.19 -2.27
C GLN A 79 1.04 8.56 -1.00
N VAL A 80 1.27 7.26 -0.85
CA VAL A 80 0.93 6.48 0.35
C VAL A 80 2.21 6.25 1.15
N ASP A 81 2.36 6.92 2.28
CA ASP A 81 3.47 6.66 3.18
C ASP A 81 3.15 5.48 4.10
N CYS A 82 3.90 4.38 3.97
CA CYS A 82 3.67 3.14 4.70
C CYS A 82 4.58 3.01 5.92
N PRO A 83 4.07 2.45 7.05
CA PRO A 83 4.90 2.14 8.19
C PRO A 83 5.98 1.11 7.83
N GLY A 84 7.17 1.26 8.43
CA GLY A 84 8.30 0.34 8.23
C GLY A 84 8.42 -0.74 9.32
N HIS A 85 7.81 -0.53 10.47
CA HIS A 85 7.98 -1.40 11.63
C HIS A 85 7.11 -2.67 11.53
N ALA A 86 7.67 -3.82 11.92
CA ALA A 86 7.01 -5.13 11.84
C ALA A 86 5.64 -5.20 12.56
N ASP A 87 5.45 -4.45 13.64
CA ASP A 87 4.18 -4.42 14.38
C ASP A 87 3.03 -3.80 13.57
N TYR A 88 3.34 -2.98 12.55
CA TYR A 88 2.36 -2.25 11.73
C TYR A 88 2.21 -2.79 10.31
N VAL A 89 2.67 -4.00 10.06
CA VAL A 89 2.59 -4.66 8.74
C VAL A 89 1.16 -4.71 8.19
N LYS A 90 0.15 -4.79 9.05
CA LYS A 90 -1.27 -4.69 8.63
C LYS A 90 -1.55 -3.38 7.88
N ASN A 91 -1.05 -2.26 8.39
CA ASN A 91 -1.22 -0.95 7.76
C ASN A 91 -0.38 -0.86 6.47
N MET A 92 0.82 -1.46 6.45
CA MET A 92 1.63 -1.58 5.24
C MET A 92 0.90 -2.37 4.15
N ILE A 93 0.31 -3.53 4.46
CA ILE A 93 -0.47 -4.34 3.51
C ILE A 93 -1.63 -3.53 2.93
N THR A 94 -2.38 -2.82 3.80
CA THR A 94 -3.49 -1.97 3.38
C THR A 94 -3.04 -0.84 2.45
N GLY A 95 -1.92 -0.18 2.78
CA GLY A 95 -1.34 0.87 1.94
C GLY A 95 -0.85 0.31 0.61
N ALA A 96 -0.10 -0.79 0.63
CA ALA A 96 0.45 -1.42 -0.58
C ALA A 96 -0.65 -1.88 -1.55
N ALA A 97 -1.77 -2.38 -1.05
CA ALA A 97 -2.90 -2.78 -1.89
C ALA A 97 -3.53 -1.62 -2.70
N GLN A 98 -3.21 -0.38 -2.34
CA GLN A 98 -3.70 0.82 -3.03
C GLN A 98 -2.75 1.33 -4.12
N MET A 99 -1.53 0.80 -4.20
CA MET A 99 -0.48 1.32 -5.07
C MET A 99 -0.57 0.78 -6.51
N ASP A 100 -0.31 1.64 -7.46
CA ASP A 100 -0.05 1.30 -8.86
C ASP A 100 1.43 1.04 -9.10
N GLY A 101 2.28 1.51 -8.18
CA GLY A 101 3.70 1.26 -8.10
C GLY A 101 4.25 1.60 -6.72
N ALA A 102 5.35 1.00 -6.31
CA ALA A 102 6.00 1.26 -5.03
C ALA A 102 7.39 1.87 -5.21
N ILE A 103 7.77 2.76 -4.30
CA ILE A 103 9.13 3.25 -4.12
C ILE A 103 9.74 2.47 -2.96
N LEU A 104 10.66 1.56 -3.28
CA LEU A 104 11.42 0.83 -2.27
C LEU A 104 12.55 1.72 -1.76
N VAL A 105 12.45 2.16 -0.51
CA VAL A 105 13.47 2.99 0.13
C VAL A 105 14.43 2.09 0.90
N CYS A 106 15.69 2.09 0.49
CA CYS A 106 16.77 1.33 1.12
C CYS A 106 17.91 2.27 1.52
N GLY A 107 18.44 2.13 2.73
CA GLY A 107 19.62 2.87 3.16
C GLY A 107 20.87 2.39 2.43
N ALA A 108 21.63 3.30 1.83
CA ALA A 108 22.88 2.97 1.11
C ALA A 108 23.97 2.42 2.05
N THR A 109 23.93 2.81 3.33
CA THR A 109 24.87 2.32 4.36
C THR A 109 24.49 0.96 4.93
N ASP A 110 23.18 0.64 4.94
CA ASP A 110 22.64 -0.54 5.63
C ASP A 110 22.32 -1.71 4.69
N GLY A 111 22.07 -1.39 3.40
CA GLY A 111 21.59 -2.36 2.42
C GLY A 111 20.18 -2.92 2.73
N PRO A 112 19.77 -4.02 2.08
CA PRO A 112 18.47 -4.62 2.30
C PRO A 112 18.37 -5.32 3.66
N MET A 113 17.50 -4.82 4.52
CA MET A 113 17.23 -5.27 5.88
C MET A 113 16.01 -6.22 5.93
N PRO A 114 15.71 -6.90 7.05
CA PRO A 114 14.62 -7.88 7.12
C PRO A 114 13.27 -7.36 6.66
N GLN A 115 12.85 -6.13 7.07
CA GLN A 115 11.59 -5.58 6.60
C GLN A 115 11.62 -5.18 5.12
N THR A 116 12.80 -4.88 4.55
CA THR A 116 12.92 -4.66 3.09
C THR A 116 12.44 -5.90 2.34
N ARG A 117 12.91 -7.09 2.75
CA ARG A 117 12.51 -8.38 2.18
C ARG A 117 11.01 -8.66 2.37
N GLU A 118 10.50 -8.46 3.58
CA GLU A 118 9.08 -8.65 3.89
C GLU A 118 8.20 -7.71 3.07
N HIS A 119 8.58 -6.44 2.90
CA HIS A 119 7.80 -5.47 2.15
C HIS A 119 7.77 -5.77 0.65
N ILE A 120 8.86 -6.23 0.04
CA ILE A 120 8.88 -6.67 -1.36
C ILE A 120 7.94 -7.87 -1.54
N LEU A 121 8.06 -8.89 -0.69
CA LEU A 121 7.20 -10.06 -0.70
C LEU A 121 5.72 -9.68 -0.59
N LEU A 122 5.36 -8.85 0.39
CA LEU A 122 3.98 -8.41 0.61
C LEU A 122 3.45 -7.58 -0.55
N SER A 123 4.27 -6.71 -1.12
CA SER A 123 3.90 -5.92 -2.30
C SER A 123 3.56 -6.83 -3.49
N ARG A 124 4.36 -7.88 -3.69
CA ARG A 124 4.05 -8.89 -4.72
C ARG A 124 2.73 -9.60 -4.46
N GLN A 125 2.47 -9.98 -3.22
CA GLN A 125 1.25 -10.70 -2.83
C GLN A 125 -0.02 -9.86 -2.98
N VAL A 126 0.02 -8.58 -2.61
CA VAL A 126 -1.13 -7.68 -2.77
C VAL A 126 -1.28 -7.16 -4.20
N GLY A 127 -0.34 -7.49 -5.09
CA GLY A 127 -0.42 -7.21 -6.51
C GLY A 127 0.12 -5.85 -6.94
N VAL A 128 1.05 -5.26 -6.21
CA VAL A 128 1.81 -4.09 -6.69
C VAL A 128 2.58 -4.48 -7.94
N PRO A 129 2.32 -3.85 -9.09
CA PRO A 129 2.88 -4.32 -10.35
C PRO A 129 4.31 -3.83 -10.63
N TYR A 130 4.71 -2.68 -10.07
CA TYR A 130 5.98 -2.02 -10.36
C TYR A 130 6.67 -1.57 -9.08
N ILE A 131 8.01 -1.72 -9.04
CA ILE A 131 8.86 -1.17 -7.98
C ILE A 131 9.93 -0.29 -8.63
N VAL A 132 10.17 0.88 -8.04
CA VAL A 132 11.34 1.73 -8.31
C VAL A 132 12.11 1.81 -7.00
N VAL A 133 13.43 1.73 -7.03
CA VAL A 133 14.27 1.80 -5.82
C VAL A 133 14.83 3.21 -5.64
N PHE A 134 14.72 3.72 -4.43
CA PHE A 134 15.47 4.90 -3.99
C PHE A 134 16.50 4.48 -2.94
N LEU A 135 17.77 4.45 -3.35
CA LEU A 135 18.92 4.16 -2.49
C LEU A 135 19.26 5.43 -1.72
N ASN A 136 18.67 5.54 -0.52
CA ASN A 136 18.67 6.74 0.33
C ASN A 136 19.93 6.80 1.22
N LYS A 137 20.17 7.94 1.83
CA LYS A 137 21.32 8.21 2.72
C LYS A 137 22.67 8.12 1.99
N ALA A 138 22.71 8.42 0.69
CA ALA A 138 23.92 8.42 -0.10
C ALA A 138 24.96 9.44 0.36
N ASP A 139 24.51 10.52 1.02
CA ASP A 139 25.34 11.51 1.71
C ASP A 139 26.16 10.88 2.85
N LEU A 140 25.53 10.04 3.68
CA LEU A 140 26.23 9.34 4.77
C LEU A 140 27.23 8.31 4.22
N LEU A 141 26.83 7.56 3.19
CA LEU A 141 27.76 6.65 2.53
C LEU A 141 28.97 7.41 1.95
N ALA A 142 28.76 8.58 1.36
CA ALA A 142 29.84 9.41 0.85
C ALA A 142 30.77 9.93 1.95
N GLU A 143 30.20 10.31 3.13
CA GLU A 143 31.02 10.70 4.29
C GLU A 143 31.87 9.54 4.80
N ASP A 144 31.31 8.34 4.91
CA ASP A 144 31.97 7.14 5.41
C ASP A 144 33.11 6.68 4.47
N CYS A 145 32.90 6.80 3.14
CA CYS A 145 33.84 6.38 2.12
C CYS A 145 34.81 7.48 1.65
N GLY A 146 34.79 8.66 2.25
CA GLY A 146 35.71 9.77 1.91
C GLY A 146 35.32 10.57 0.66
N GLY A 147 34.08 10.47 0.21
CA GLY A 147 33.49 11.27 -0.88
C GLY A 147 32.88 10.43 -1.99
N VAL A 148 32.00 11.03 -2.78
CA VAL A 148 31.29 10.37 -3.90
C VAL A 148 32.21 9.90 -5.03
N ASP A 149 33.40 10.50 -5.15
CA ASP A 149 34.38 10.15 -6.16
C ASP A 149 35.37 9.04 -5.71
N SER A 150 35.22 8.52 -4.48
CA SER A 150 36.06 7.46 -3.96
C SER A 150 35.75 6.11 -4.60
N GLU A 151 36.75 5.26 -4.74
CA GLU A 151 36.58 3.87 -5.22
C GLU A 151 35.69 3.08 -4.24
N GLU A 152 35.89 3.29 -2.93
CA GLU A 152 35.12 2.65 -1.86
C GLU A 152 33.63 3.01 -1.93
N TYR A 153 33.26 4.27 -2.21
CA TYR A 153 31.87 4.66 -2.41
C TYR A 153 31.25 3.92 -3.59
N THR A 154 31.97 3.83 -4.71
CA THR A 154 31.48 3.15 -5.91
C THR A 154 31.27 1.67 -5.65
N GLU A 155 32.26 0.99 -5.03
CA GLU A 155 32.18 -0.44 -4.70
C GLU A 155 31.01 -0.75 -3.74
N MET A 156 30.84 0.05 -2.68
CA MET A 156 29.77 -0.15 -1.72
C MET A 156 28.38 0.08 -2.35
N LYS A 157 28.24 1.11 -3.16
CA LYS A 157 27.01 1.38 -3.91
C LYS A 157 26.65 0.23 -4.86
N GLU A 158 27.63 -0.27 -5.63
CA GLU A 158 27.43 -1.39 -6.55
C GLU A 158 27.08 -2.69 -5.81
N LEU A 159 27.65 -2.93 -4.64
CA LEU A 159 27.32 -4.09 -3.81
C LEU A 159 25.85 -4.06 -3.38
N VAL A 160 25.38 -2.93 -2.85
CA VAL A 160 23.98 -2.79 -2.42
C VAL A 160 23.02 -2.84 -3.62
N ASP A 161 23.37 -2.25 -4.76
CA ASP A 161 22.61 -2.34 -6.01
C ASP A 161 22.42 -3.81 -6.42
N MET A 162 23.50 -4.59 -6.45
CA MET A 162 23.47 -6.01 -6.80
C MET A 162 22.60 -6.82 -5.82
N GLU A 163 22.74 -6.61 -4.52
CA GLU A 163 21.92 -7.31 -3.51
C GLU A 163 20.43 -6.99 -3.67
N LEU A 164 20.08 -5.74 -4.00
CA LEU A 164 18.70 -5.34 -4.23
C LEU A 164 18.13 -5.99 -5.50
N ARG A 165 18.89 -6.07 -6.59
CA ARG A 165 18.46 -6.73 -7.83
C ARG A 165 18.22 -8.22 -7.62
N GLU A 166 19.16 -8.92 -6.97
CA GLU A 166 19.00 -10.33 -6.62
C GLU A 166 17.75 -10.56 -5.74
N LEU A 167 17.51 -9.65 -4.80
CA LEU A 167 16.34 -9.74 -3.93
C LEU A 167 15.02 -9.50 -4.68
N LEU A 168 14.97 -8.53 -5.60
CA LEU A 168 13.81 -8.27 -6.44
C LEU A 168 13.49 -9.47 -7.35
N ASP A 169 14.50 -10.06 -7.98
CA ASP A 169 14.34 -11.26 -8.82
C ASP A 169 13.81 -12.45 -8.01
N ALA A 170 14.29 -12.64 -6.78
CA ALA A 170 13.83 -13.70 -5.89
C ALA A 170 12.33 -13.61 -5.57
N TYR A 171 11.75 -12.40 -5.63
CA TYR A 171 10.31 -12.16 -5.44
C TYR A 171 9.56 -11.84 -6.73
N GLU A 172 10.10 -12.26 -7.87
CA GLU A 172 9.49 -12.13 -9.19
C GLU A 172 9.23 -10.69 -9.67
N PHE A 173 10.02 -9.73 -9.23
CA PHE A 173 10.13 -8.43 -9.84
C PHE A 173 11.34 -8.41 -10.79
N PRO A 174 11.32 -7.64 -11.89
CA PRO A 174 12.42 -7.63 -12.86
C PRO A 174 13.64 -6.88 -12.29
N GLY A 175 14.48 -7.56 -11.50
CA GLY A 175 15.61 -6.95 -10.80
C GLY A 175 16.56 -6.19 -11.72
N ASP A 176 16.93 -6.79 -12.86
CA ASP A 176 17.83 -6.16 -13.83
C ASP A 176 17.25 -4.89 -14.47
N ASP A 177 15.93 -4.87 -14.73
CA ASP A 177 15.23 -3.76 -15.38
C ASP A 177 14.70 -2.72 -14.38
N THR A 178 14.72 -3.02 -13.08
CA THR A 178 14.21 -2.11 -12.04
C THR A 178 15.13 -0.89 -11.91
N PRO A 179 14.59 0.35 -12.05
CA PRO A 179 15.37 1.56 -11.85
C PRO A 179 15.82 1.71 -10.39
N ILE A 180 17.10 2.05 -10.18
CA ILE A 180 17.66 2.36 -8.86
C ILE A 180 18.25 3.77 -8.91
N ILE A 181 17.64 4.70 -8.19
CA ILE A 181 18.10 6.08 -8.06
C ILE A 181 18.81 6.23 -6.71
N CYS A 182 20.02 6.79 -6.73
CA CYS A 182 20.82 7.00 -5.53
C CYS A 182 20.79 8.47 -5.10
N GLY A 183 20.44 8.73 -3.83
CA GLY A 183 20.34 10.10 -3.34
C GLY A 183 20.17 10.21 -1.82
N SER A 184 19.89 11.42 -1.37
CA SER A 184 19.58 11.77 0.02
C SER A 184 18.28 12.54 0.12
N ALA A 185 17.27 11.88 0.65
CA ALA A 185 15.98 12.50 0.90
C ALA A 185 16.08 13.68 1.89
N LEU A 186 17.00 13.60 2.87
CA LEU A 186 17.23 14.66 3.84
C LEU A 186 17.83 15.89 3.18
N MET A 187 18.84 15.74 2.33
CA MET A 187 19.40 16.84 1.57
C MET A 187 18.35 17.54 0.70
N ALA A 188 17.56 16.75 -0.03
CA ALA A 188 16.46 17.28 -0.83
C ALA A 188 15.43 18.01 0.02
N LEU A 189 15.06 17.47 1.19
CA LEU A 189 14.14 18.11 2.14
C LEU A 189 14.69 19.42 2.71
N GLU A 190 16.00 19.55 2.85
CA GLU A 190 16.67 20.79 3.26
C GLU A 190 16.94 21.76 2.09
N GLY A 191 16.66 21.37 0.85
CA GLY A 191 16.93 22.16 -0.36
C GLY A 191 18.41 22.20 -0.74
N LYS A 192 19.15 21.21 -0.32
CA LYS A 192 20.57 21.00 -0.69
C LYS A 192 20.65 20.05 -1.90
N ASP A 193 21.72 20.18 -2.66
CA ASP A 193 21.95 19.36 -3.85
C ASP A 193 23.44 19.09 -4.10
N ASP A 194 24.21 18.92 -3.05
CA ASP A 194 25.64 18.64 -3.16
C ASP A 194 25.86 17.35 -3.95
N ASN A 195 26.68 17.42 -4.97
CA ASN A 195 26.98 16.30 -5.91
C ASN A 195 25.74 15.70 -6.61
N GLY A 196 24.60 16.42 -6.66
CA GLY A 196 23.36 15.94 -7.26
C GLY A 196 22.63 14.89 -6.44
N LEU A 197 23.00 14.69 -5.18
CA LEU A 197 22.40 13.68 -4.30
C LEU A 197 21.08 14.12 -3.65
N GLY A 198 20.77 15.42 -3.66
CA GLY A 198 19.59 15.97 -3.03
C GLY A 198 18.41 16.18 -3.99
N THR A 199 18.12 17.45 -4.31
CA THR A 199 16.98 17.84 -5.15
C THR A 199 17.05 17.20 -6.54
N THR A 200 18.22 17.08 -7.15
CA THR A 200 18.42 16.44 -8.46
C THR A 200 18.03 14.97 -8.42
N ALA A 201 18.45 14.21 -7.42
CA ALA A 201 18.12 12.79 -7.29
C ALA A 201 16.61 12.56 -7.08
N VAL A 202 15.95 13.41 -6.26
CA VAL A 202 14.49 13.31 -6.06
C VAL A 202 13.72 13.69 -7.33
N LYS A 203 14.21 14.69 -8.10
CA LYS A 203 13.62 15.02 -9.40
C LYS A 203 13.77 13.86 -10.39
N GLU A 204 14.94 13.23 -10.47
CA GLU A 204 15.18 12.05 -11.27
C GLU A 204 14.25 10.89 -10.89
N LEU A 205 14.00 10.69 -9.59
CA LEU A 205 13.03 9.72 -9.11
C LEU A 205 11.63 10.00 -9.68
N VAL A 206 11.15 11.23 -9.64
CA VAL A 206 9.83 11.60 -10.17
C VAL A 206 9.75 11.38 -11.69
N GLU A 207 10.77 11.79 -12.43
CA GLU A 207 10.86 11.57 -13.89
C GLU A 207 10.92 10.07 -14.22
N THR A 208 11.56 9.28 -13.36
CA THR A 208 11.59 7.81 -13.48
C THR A 208 10.21 7.20 -13.20
N LEU A 209 9.48 7.66 -12.20
CA LEU A 209 8.10 7.23 -11.94
C LEU A 209 7.20 7.53 -13.15
N ASP A 210 7.35 8.71 -13.78
CA ASP A 210 6.59 9.10 -14.95
C ASP A 210 6.83 8.17 -16.15
N SER A 211 8.06 7.70 -16.33
CA SER A 211 8.46 6.90 -17.49
C SER A 211 8.33 5.38 -17.26
N TYR A 212 8.62 4.89 -16.06
CA TYR A 212 8.69 3.46 -15.76
C TYR A 212 7.34 2.86 -15.38
N ILE A 213 6.51 3.59 -14.62
CA ILE A 213 5.17 3.12 -14.26
C ILE A 213 4.22 3.49 -15.40
N PRO A 214 3.57 2.54 -16.10
CA PRO A 214 2.59 2.86 -17.13
C PRO A 214 1.35 3.52 -16.51
N GLU A 215 0.56 4.21 -17.34
CA GLU A 215 -0.75 4.70 -16.91
C GLU A 215 -1.64 3.51 -16.57
N PRO A 216 -2.16 3.41 -15.32
CA PRO A 216 -2.92 2.26 -14.90
C PRO A 216 -4.26 2.16 -15.61
N GLU A 217 -4.60 0.97 -16.09
CA GLU A 217 -5.96 0.69 -16.58
C GLU A 217 -6.95 0.71 -15.41
N ARG A 218 -8.02 1.52 -15.56
CA ARG A 218 -9.03 1.69 -14.51
C ARG A 218 -10.32 0.97 -14.88
N ALA A 219 -10.79 0.11 -14.02
CA ALA A 219 -12.03 -0.66 -14.18
C ALA A 219 -13.29 0.23 -13.94
N ILE A 220 -13.42 1.35 -14.65
CA ILE A 220 -14.50 2.33 -14.46
C ILE A 220 -15.88 1.82 -14.91
N ASP A 221 -15.92 0.86 -15.84
CA ASP A 221 -17.16 0.30 -16.39
C ASP A 221 -17.77 -0.81 -15.53
N GLN A 222 -17.10 -1.19 -14.43
CA GLN A 222 -17.59 -2.17 -13.49
C GLN A 222 -18.46 -1.53 -12.39
N PRO A 223 -19.30 -2.29 -11.68
CA PRO A 223 -20.02 -1.79 -10.51
C PRO A 223 -19.07 -1.25 -9.44
N PHE A 224 -19.40 -0.07 -8.89
CA PHE A 224 -18.58 0.56 -7.86
C PHE A 224 -18.31 -0.35 -6.67
N LEU A 225 -17.05 -0.38 -6.25
CA LEU A 225 -16.60 -1.01 -5.01
C LEU A 225 -15.42 -0.22 -4.43
N MET A 226 -15.47 0.09 -3.14
CA MET A 226 -14.41 0.76 -2.40
C MET A 226 -14.23 0.10 -1.02
N PRO A 227 -13.08 -0.52 -0.75
CA PRO A 227 -12.73 -0.98 0.60
C PRO A 227 -12.64 0.18 1.58
N VAL A 228 -13.18 -0.01 2.79
CA VAL A 228 -13.10 0.96 3.88
C VAL A 228 -11.72 0.90 4.52
N GLU A 229 -11.00 2.00 4.51
CA GLU A 229 -9.69 2.16 5.15
C GLU A 229 -9.82 2.81 6.51
N ASP A 230 -10.44 3.99 6.57
CA ASP A 230 -10.69 4.73 7.79
C ASP A 230 -12.09 5.33 7.84
N VAL A 231 -12.55 5.61 9.07
CA VAL A 231 -13.88 6.16 9.33
C VAL A 231 -13.77 7.37 10.25
N PHE A 232 -14.24 8.52 9.78
CA PHE A 232 -14.21 9.78 10.51
C PHE A 232 -15.60 10.33 10.77
N SER A 233 -15.80 11.00 11.92
CA SER A 233 -16.96 11.84 12.17
C SER A 233 -16.59 13.30 11.98
N ILE A 234 -17.29 13.98 11.09
CA ILE A 234 -17.12 15.42 10.87
C ILE A 234 -18.31 16.15 11.42
N SER A 235 -18.09 17.03 12.42
CA SER A 235 -19.15 17.84 13.03
C SER A 235 -19.93 18.62 11.97
N GLY A 236 -21.27 18.45 11.96
CA GLY A 236 -22.18 19.10 11.02
C GLY A 236 -22.23 18.50 9.62
N ARG A 237 -21.42 17.48 9.29
CA ARG A 237 -21.38 16.83 7.98
C ARG A 237 -21.74 15.34 8.01
N GLY A 238 -21.47 14.65 9.12
CA GLY A 238 -21.76 13.24 9.31
C GLY A 238 -20.54 12.35 9.27
N THR A 239 -20.73 11.08 8.91
CA THR A 239 -19.68 10.08 8.80
C THR A 239 -19.05 10.13 7.41
N VAL A 240 -17.72 10.18 7.38
CA VAL A 240 -16.89 10.09 6.17
C VAL A 240 -16.09 8.80 6.23
N VAL A 241 -16.13 8.05 5.15
CA VAL A 241 -15.37 6.82 4.96
C VAL A 241 -14.32 7.06 3.90
N THR A 242 -13.07 6.74 4.19
CA THR A 242 -11.97 6.86 3.22
C THR A 242 -11.58 5.50 2.67
N GLY A 243 -11.07 5.50 1.45
CA GLY A 243 -10.52 4.34 0.78
C GLY A 243 -10.19 4.64 -0.68
N ARG A 244 -9.47 3.72 -1.31
CA ARG A 244 -9.27 3.72 -2.75
C ARG A 244 -10.46 3.08 -3.44
N VAL A 245 -11.01 3.72 -4.45
CA VAL A 245 -12.02 3.10 -5.32
C VAL A 245 -11.36 1.97 -6.11
N GLU A 246 -11.73 0.73 -5.81
CA GLU A 246 -11.16 -0.47 -6.45
C GLU A 246 -11.65 -0.58 -7.89
N ARG A 247 -12.94 -0.32 -8.12
CA ARG A 247 -13.58 -0.35 -9.44
C ARG A 247 -14.83 0.53 -9.49
N GLY A 248 -15.25 0.87 -10.68
CA GLY A 248 -16.47 1.63 -10.94
C GLY A 248 -16.37 3.10 -10.61
N ILE A 249 -17.53 3.72 -10.49
CA ILE A 249 -17.71 5.14 -10.19
C ILE A 249 -18.79 5.28 -9.12
N VAL A 250 -18.58 6.14 -8.14
CA VAL A 250 -19.58 6.58 -7.16
C VAL A 250 -19.89 8.06 -7.37
N LYS A 251 -21.17 8.41 -7.40
CA LYS A 251 -21.65 9.80 -7.56
C LYS A 251 -22.38 10.28 -6.32
N VAL A 252 -22.39 11.58 -6.15
CA VAL A 252 -23.24 12.20 -5.13
C VAL A 252 -24.71 11.90 -5.46
N GLY A 253 -25.41 11.30 -4.50
CA GLY A 253 -26.80 10.86 -4.65
C GLY A 253 -26.98 9.35 -4.83
N ASP A 254 -25.91 8.61 -5.14
CA ASP A 254 -25.98 7.15 -5.32
C ASP A 254 -26.37 6.44 -4.04
N GLU A 255 -27.25 5.43 -4.18
CA GLU A 255 -27.51 4.44 -3.14
C GLU A 255 -26.36 3.44 -3.13
N ILE A 256 -25.81 3.18 -1.94
CA ILE A 256 -24.69 2.26 -1.73
C ILE A 256 -24.98 1.35 -0.55
N GLU A 257 -24.33 0.19 -0.52
CA GLU A 257 -24.36 -0.76 0.59
C GLU A 257 -23.02 -0.79 1.30
N ILE A 258 -23.06 -0.94 2.62
CA ILE A 258 -21.92 -1.21 3.50
C ILE A 258 -21.93 -2.70 3.79
N ILE A 259 -20.91 -3.45 3.32
CA ILE A 259 -20.93 -4.89 3.24
C ILE A 259 -19.72 -5.49 3.96
N GLY A 260 -19.95 -6.61 4.65
CA GLY A 260 -18.93 -7.39 5.37
C GLY A 260 -18.89 -7.11 6.86
N ILE A 261 -18.31 -8.02 7.63
CA ILE A 261 -18.13 -8.01 9.09
C ILE A 261 -19.46 -7.92 9.87
N LYS A 262 -20.30 -6.94 9.56
CA LYS A 262 -21.64 -6.69 10.13
C LYS A 262 -22.73 -6.99 9.12
N GLU A 263 -23.99 -6.89 9.57
CA GLU A 263 -25.14 -6.94 8.67
C GLU A 263 -25.04 -5.84 7.62
N THR A 264 -25.36 -6.18 6.37
CA THR A 264 -25.34 -5.27 5.24
C THR A 264 -26.33 -4.11 5.48
N GLN A 265 -25.87 -2.89 5.34
CA GLN A 265 -26.66 -1.68 5.52
C GLN A 265 -26.69 -0.86 4.23
N LYS A 266 -27.84 -0.24 3.96
CA LYS A 266 -27.99 0.70 2.85
C LYS A 266 -27.82 2.13 3.33
N THR A 267 -27.15 2.92 2.52
CA THR A 267 -26.95 4.36 2.75
C THR A 267 -26.92 5.11 1.43
N THR A 268 -26.74 6.41 1.48
CA THR A 268 -26.61 7.25 0.28
C THR A 268 -25.31 8.04 0.35
N CYS A 269 -24.58 8.10 -0.73
CA CYS A 269 -23.44 9.00 -0.91
C CYS A 269 -23.94 10.45 -0.96
N THR A 270 -23.56 11.29 0.00
CA THR A 270 -23.96 12.71 0.03
C THR A 270 -22.86 13.67 -0.36
N GLY A 271 -21.65 13.16 -0.58
CA GLY A 271 -20.51 13.93 -1.04
C GLY A 271 -19.31 13.04 -1.26
N VAL A 272 -18.46 13.46 -2.17
CA VAL A 272 -17.17 12.83 -2.47
C VAL A 272 -16.08 13.89 -2.36
N GLU A 273 -14.97 13.56 -1.71
CA GLU A 273 -13.84 14.45 -1.52
C GLU A 273 -12.53 13.72 -1.79
N MET A 274 -11.56 14.41 -2.36
CA MET A 274 -10.19 13.93 -2.51
C MET A 274 -9.24 15.06 -2.11
N PHE A 275 -8.29 14.79 -1.21
CA PHE A 275 -7.36 15.79 -0.65
C PHE A 275 -8.06 17.08 -0.18
N ARG A 276 -9.21 16.93 0.52
CA ARG A 276 -10.07 18.02 1.03
C ARG A 276 -10.76 18.88 -0.06
N LYS A 277 -10.60 18.55 -1.34
CA LYS A 277 -11.31 19.18 -2.47
C LYS A 277 -12.57 18.40 -2.80
N LEU A 278 -13.62 19.08 -3.24
CA LEU A 278 -14.90 18.45 -3.59
C LEU A 278 -14.81 17.79 -4.97
N LEU A 279 -15.52 16.67 -5.10
CA LEU A 279 -15.70 15.94 -6.36
C LEU A 279 -17.19 15.69 -6.58
N ASP A 280 -17.64 15.71 -7.84
CA ASP A 280 -18.99 15.28 -8.21
C ASP A 280 -19.11 13.74 -8.20
N GLU A 281 -18.00 13.07 -8.48
CA GLU A 281 -17.90 11.60 -8.49
C GLU A 281 -16.50 11.13 -8.11
N GLY A 282 -16.39 9.92 -7.51
CA GLY A 282 -15.13 9.21 -7.27
C GLY A 282 -15.01 8.07 -8.28
N ARG A 283 -13.84 7.93 -8.91
CA ARG A 283 -13.56 6.94 -9.97
C ARG A 283 -12.57 5.89 -9.52
N ALA A 284 -12.61 4.71 -10.15
CA ALA A 284 -11.63 3.65 -9.94
C ALA A 284 -10.20 4.19 -9.96
N GLY A 285 -9.42 3.83 -8.95
CA GLY A 285 -8.05 4.28 -8.72
C GLY A 285 -7.90 5.51 -7.86
N GLU A 286 -8.95 6.29 -7.59
CA GLU A 286 -8.88 7.49 -6.76
C GLU A 286 -9.02 7.14 -5.26
N ASN A 287 -8.21 7.79 -4.42
CA ASN A 287 -8.33 7.74 -2.96
C ASN A 287 -9.32 8.83 -2.52
N VAL A 288 -10.51 8.43 -2.10
CA VAL A 288 -11.60 9.37 -1.80
C VAL A 288 -12.16 9.22 -0.41
N GLY A 289 -12.71 10.30 0.12
CA GLY A 289 -13.60 10.31 1.25
C GLY A 289 -15.05 10.38 0.79
N VAL A 290 -15.86 9.38 1.13
CA VAL A 290 -17.30 9.31 0.81
C VAL A 290 -18.11 9.68 2.03
N LEU A 291 -18.96 10.70 1.91
CA LEU A 291 -19.88 11.12 2.98
C LEU A 291 -21.15 10.26 2.94
N LEU A 292 -21.51 9.69 4.06
CA LEU A 292 -22.63 8.76 4.20
C LEU A 292 -23.83 9.41 4.91
N ARG A 293 -25.04 9.23 4.36
CA ARG A 293 -26.28 9.75 4.94
C ARG A 293 -26.76 8.88 6.11
N GLY A 294 -26.97 9.50 7.26
CA GLY A 294 -27.62 8.84 8.41
C GLY A 294 -26.83 7.69 9.04
N THR A 295 -25.61 7.47 8.61
CA THR A 295 -24.71 6.45 9.13
C THR A 295 -23.89 7.03 10.28
N LYS A 296 -23.84 6.36 11.42
CA LYS A 296 -22.98 6.72 12.54
C LYS A 296 -21.59 6.11 12.34
N ARG A 297 -20.58 6.69 13.00
CA ARG A 297 -19.21 6.18 12.93
C ARG A 297 -19.11 4.69 13.33
N ASP A 298 -19.87 4.27 14.34
CA ASP A 298 -19.82 2.89 14.87
C ASP A 298 -20.61 1.88 14.00
N ASP A 299 -21.37 2.37 13.02
CA ASP A 299 -22.09 1.51 12.07
C ASP A 299 -21.15 0.98 10.98
N VAL A 300 -20.03 1.68 10.73
CA VAL A 300 -19.03 1.35 9.71
C VAL A 300 -17.67 1.11 10.37
N GLU A 301 -16.92 0.15 9.86
CA GLU A 301 -15.57 -0.12 10.32
C GLU A 301 -14.63 -0.52 9.18
N ARG A 302 -13.32 -0.36 9.42
CA ARG A 302 -12.27 -0.80 8.50
C ARG A 302 -12.46 -2.28 8.16
N GLY A 303 -12.33 -2.61 6.88
CA GLY A 303 -12.46 -3.96 6.36
C GLY A 303 -13.82 -4.28 5.75
N GLN A 304 -14.85 -3.45 5.99
CA GLN A 304 -16.05 -3.47 5.17
C GLN A 304 -15.76 -2.88 3.79
N VAL A 305 -16.70 -3.01 2.87
CA VAL A 305 -16.65 -2.33 1.57
C VAL A 305 -17.90 -1.48 1.36
N LEU A 306 -17.74 -0.38 0.64
CA LEU A 306 -18.86 0.34 0.02
C LEU A 306 -19.04 -0.19 -1.39
N ALA A 307 -20.26 -0.55 -1.78
CA ALA A 307 -20.53 -1.08 -3.12
C ALA A 307 -21.93 -0.68 -3.60
N ILE A 308 -22.14 -0.77 -4.91
CA ILE A 308 -23.48 -0.65 -5.50
C ILE A 308 -24.36 -1.79 -4.96
N PRO A 309 -25.63 -1.52 -4.61
CA PRO A 309 -26.51 -2.53 -4.06
C PRO A 309 -26.60 -3.82 -4.88
N GLY A 310 -26.34 -4.96 -4.21
CA GLY A 310 -26.40 -6.28 -4.82
C GLY A 310 -25.24 -6.65 -5.75
N SER A 311 -24.17 -5.84 -5.83
CA SER A 311 -23.02 -6.12 -6.70
C SER A 311 -21.98 -7.05 -6.08
N VAL A 312 -21.93 -7.17 -4.77
CA VAL A 312 -21.08 -8.08 -4.00
C VAL A 312 -21.81 -8.56 -2.77
N ASN A 313 -21.50 -9.77 -2.29
CA ASN A 313 -22.11 -10.35 -1.09
C ASN A 313 -21.05 -10.67 -0.03
N PRO A 314 -21.45 -10.69 1.24
CA PRO A 314 -20.60 -11.15 2.32
C PRO A 314 -20.61 -12.69 2.39
N HIS A 315 -19.45 -13.31 2.54
CA HIS A 315 -19.26 -14.76 2.61
C HIS A 315 -18.33 -15.17 3.75
N THR A 316 -18.52 -16.38 4.27
CA THR A 316 -17.70 -16.95 5.34
C THR A 316 -16.94 -18.19 4.89
N LYS A 317 -17.40 -18.88 3.83
CA LYS A 317 -16.81 -20.16 3.42
C LYS A 317 -16.43 -20.17 1.95
N PHE A 318 -15.18 -20.55 1.68
CA PHE A 318 -14.65 -20.58 0.32
C PHE A 318 -13.57 -21.63 0.14
N GLU A 319 -13.39 -22.08 -1.09
CA GLU A 319 -12.24 -22.85 -1.55
C GLU A 319 -11.12 -21.90 -1.99
N ALA A 320 -9.91 -22.19 -1.57
CA ALA A 320 -8.73 -21.36 -1.82
C ALA A 320 -7.64 -22.16 -2.53
N GLU A 321 -6.96 -21.52 -3.47
CA GLU A 321 -5.67 -21.95 -3.98
C GLU A 321 -4.59 -21.17 -3.25
N VAL A 322 -3.66 -21.86 -2.59
CA VAL A 322 -2.70 -21.25 -1.66
C VAL A 322 -1.30 -21.77 -1.89
N TYR A 323 -0.35 -20.87 -1.92
CA TYR A 323 1.07 -21.15 -1.78
C TYR A 323 1.52 -20.90 -0.34
N VAL A 324 2.13 -21.89 0.27
CA VAL A 324 2.66 -21.80 1.63
C VAL A 324 4.13 -21.43 1.56
N LEU A 325 4.49 -20.25 2.09
CA LEU A 325 5.86 -19.75 2.03
C LEU A 325 6.84 -20.72 2.72
N SER A 326 7.95 -20.96 2.06
CA SER A 326 9.08 -21.74 2.59
C SER A 326 9.79 -20.97 3.74
N LYS A 327 10.66 -21.70 4.44
CA LYS A 327 11.50 -21.09 5.49
C LYS A 327 12.41 -19.99 4.95
N ASP A 328 12.97 -20.18 3.77
CA ASP A 328 13.92 -19.25 3.16
C ASP A 328 13.24 -17.96 2.68
N GLU A 329 11.93 -18.03 2.40
CA GLU A 329 11.06 -16.89 2.11
C GLU A 329 10.52 -16.20 3.37
N GLY A 330 10.98 -16.57 4.56
CA GLY A 330 10.52 -16.00 5.83
C GLY A 330 9.23 -16.65 6.38
N GLY A 331 8.73 -17.70 5.72
CA GLY A 331 7.53 -18.42 6.10
C GLY A 331 7.68 -19.35 7.30
N ARG A 332 6.88 -20.40 7.35
CA ARG A 332 6.90 -21.39 8.44
C ARG A 332 8.13 -22.30 8.35
N HIS A 333 8.51 -22.84 9.50
CA HIS A 333 9.55 -23.88 9.62
C HIS A 333 8.97 -25.28 9.79
N THR A 334 7.68 -25.36 10.10
CA THR A 334 6.98 -26.60 10.42
C THR A 334 5.71 -26.73 9.60
N PRO A 335 5.26 -27.94 9.28
CA PRO A 335 3.99 -28.15 8.62
C PRO A 335 2.82 -27.68 9.48
N PHE A 336 1.69 -27.43 8.85
CA PHE A 336 0.41 -27.29 9.54
C PHE A 336 -0.54 -28.45 9.21
N PHE A 337 -1.51 -28.64 10.09
CA PHE A 337 -2.42 -29.79 10.06
C PHE A 337 -3.87 -29.31 9.94
N LYS A 338 -4.78 -30.26 9.72
CA LYS A 338 -6.22 -30.01 9.74
C LYS A 338 -6.65 -29.22 10.98
N GLY A 339 -7.49 -28.21 10.77
CA GLY A 339 -7.96 -27.33 11.84
C GLY A 339 -7.00 -26.18 12.17
N TYR A 340 -5.98 -25.94 11.36
CA TYR A 340 -5.13 -24.76 11.43
C TYR A 340 -5.97 -23.48 11.38
N ARG A 341 -5.67 -22.49 12.21
CA ARG A 341 -6.44 -21.26 12.37
C ARG A 341 -5.56 -20.02 12.26
N PRO A 342 -5.13 -19.65 11.06
CA PRO A 342 -4.39 -18.41 10.83
C PRO A 342 -5.30 -17.20 10.71
N GLN A 343 -4.69 -16.04 10.51
CA GLN A 343 -5.35 -14.81 10.06
C GLN A 343 -5.29 -14.71 8.54
N PHE A 344 -6.44 -14.47 7.92
CA PHE A 344 -6.60 -14.20 6.50
C PHE A 344 -6.73 -12.71 6.29
N TYR A 345 -5.86 -12.12 5.50
CA TYR A 345 -5.83 -10.69 5.20
C TYR A 345 -6.47 -10.44 3.85
N PHE A 346 -7.64 -9.80 3.86
CA PHE A 346 -8.37 -9.41 2.67
C PHE A 346 -8.43 -7.87 2.60
N ARG A 347 -8.06 -7.27 1.48
CA ARG A 347 -8.12 -5.81 1.30
C ARG A 347 -7.59 -5.06 2.54
N THR A 348 -8.48 -4.45 3.32
CA THR A 348 -8.14 -3.59 4.47
C THR A 348 -8.34 -4.27 5.83
N THR A 349 -8.67 -5.57 5.88
CA THR A 349 -8.94 -6.29 7.14
C THR A 349 -8.27 -7.64 7.23
N ASP A 350 -8.22 -8.16 8.45
CA ASP A 350 -7.84 -9.52 8.76
C ASP A 350 -8.96 -10.24 9.52
N VAL A 351 -9.18 -11.50 9.20
CA VAL A 351 -10.17 -12.35 9.86
C VAL A 351 -9.55 -13.72 10.13
N THR A 352 -9.76 -14.23 11.33
CA THR A 352 -9.37 -15.59 11.66
C THR A 352 -10.26 -16.59 10.93
N GLY A 353 -9.65 -17.61 10.32
CA GLY A 353 -10.37 -18.69 9.65
C GLY A 353 -9.83 -20.07 10.01
N ALA A 354 -10.67 -21.09 9.94
CA ALA A 354 -10.29 -22.48 10.10
C ALA A 354 -10.04 -23.11 8.72
N VAL A 355 -8.94 -23.86 8.59
CA VAL A 355 -8.55 -24.54 7.36
C VAL A 355 -9.01 -26.02 7.43
N GLU A 356 -9.72 -26.45 6.40
CA GLU A 356 -10.09 -27.85 6.15
C GLU A 356 -9.29 -28.37 4.96
N LEU A 357 -8.40 -29.32 5.21
CA LEU A 357 -7.57 -29.95 4.16
C LEU A 357 -8.39 -30.96 3.34
N PRO A 358 -8.03 -31.18 2.06
CA PRO A 358 -8.64 -32.22 1.22
C PRO A 358 -8.50 -33.62 1.83
N GLU A 359 -9.40 -34.55 1.42
CA GLU A 359 -9.31 -35.94 1.84
C GLU A 359 -7.95 -36.55 1.46
N GLY A 360 -7.34 -37.26 2.41
CA GLY A 360 -6.04 -37.90 2.22
C GLY A 360 -4.83 -37.03 2.47
N ILE A 361 -5.02 -35.72 2.72
CA ILE A 361 -3.94 -34.83 3.11
C ILE A 361 -4.03 -34.55 4.63
N GLU A 362 -3.03 -34.99 5.37
CA GLU A 362 -2.97 -34.82 6.82
C GLU A 362 -2.20 -33.56 7.23
N MET A 363 -1.22 -33.15 6.41
CA MET A 363 -0.37 -32.00 6.68
C MET A 363 0.02 -31.30 5.37
N VAL A 364 0.41 -30.03 5.49
CA VAL A 364 0.93 -29.18 4.41
C VAL A 364 2.30 -28.65 4.83
N MET A 365 3.29 -28.80 3.96
CA MET A 365 4.66 -28.39 4.20
C MET A 365 4.90 -26.95 3.74
N PRO A 366 5.83 -26.23 4.36
CA PRO A 366 6.37 -25.00 3.79
C PRO A 366 6.90 -25.25 2.36
N GLY A 367 6.53 -24.40 1.40
CA GLY A 367 6.85 -24.53 -0.01
C GLY A 367 5.78 -25.24 -0.85
N ASP A 368 4.72 -25.79 -0.23
CA ASP A 368 3.65 -26.49 -0.94
C ASP A 368 2.65 -25.51 -1.58
N ASN A 369 2.13 -25.91 -2.75
CA ASN A 369 0.87 -25.41 -3.31
C ASN A 369 -0.27 -26.32 -2.92
N ILE A 370 -1.34 -25.77 -2.38
CA ILE A 370 -2.47 -26.55 -1.84
C ILE A 370 -3.81 -25.85 -2.10
N ASN A 371 -4.83 -26.66 -2.42
CA ASN A 371 -6.21 -26.21 -2.38
C ASN A 371 -6.83 -26.68 -1.06
N PHE A 372 -7.48 -25.77 -0.36
CA PHE A 372 -8.19 -26.10 0.87
C PHE A 372 -9.48 -25.29 1.00
N VAL A 373 -10.34 -25.71 1.90
CA VAL A 373 -11.53 -24.94 2.28
C VAL A 373 -11.24 -24.14 3.53
N ALA A 374 -11.54 -22.84 3.47
CA ALA A 374 -11.45 -21.93 4.61
C ALA A 374 -12.85 -21.54 5.10
N THR A 375 -13.02 -21.51 6.43
CA THR A 375 -14.24 -20.99 7.08
C THR A 375 -13.85 -19.86 8.03
N LEU A 376 -14.25 -18.65 7.72
CA LEU A 376 -13.95 -17.44 8.47
C LEU A 376 -14.89 -17.28 9.68
N ILE A 377 -14.43 -16.63 10.73
CA ILE A 377 -15.24 -16.32 11.92
C ILE A 377 -16.21 -15.13 11.73
N ALA A 378 -15.99 -14.32 10.68
CA ALA A 378 -16.83 -13.19 10.32
C ALA A 378 -16.98 -13.13 8.78
N PRO A 379 -18.13 -12.66 8.26
CA PRO A 379 -18.32 -12.54 6.82
C PRO A 379 -17.47 -11.42 6.23
N ILE A 380 -16.92 -11.65 5.05
CA ILE A 380 -16.15 -10.69 4.27
C ILE A 380 -16.84 -10.48 2.93
N ALA A 381 -16.86 -9.24 2.44
CA ALA A 381 -17.26 -8.95 1.06
C ALA A 381 -16.28 -9.64 0.11
N MET A 382 -16.75 -10.70 -0.57
CA MET A 382 -15.89 -11.65 -1.27
C MET A 382 -16.42 -11.93 -2.68
N GLU A 383 -15.48 -12.15 -3.59
CA GLU A 383 -15.71 -12.59 -4.97
C GLU A 383 -14.65 -13.62 -5.34
N GLU A 384 -14.94 -14.47 -6.31
CA GLU A 384 -13.94 -15.37 -6.89
C GLU A 384 -12.81 -14.56 -7.54
N GLY A 385 -11.57 -15.00 -7.37
CA GLY A 385 -10.37 -14.27 -7.79
C GLY A 385 -9.82 -13.27 -6.77
N LEU A 386 -10.51 -13.05 -5.63
CA LEU A 386 -9.99 -12.16 -4.58
C LEU A 386 -8.74 -12.75 -3.94
N ARG A 387 -7.64 -11.99 -3.96
CA ARG A 387 -6.36 -12.37 -3.35
C ARG A 387 -6.38 -12.11 -1.85
N PHE A 388 -5.61 -12.91 -1.12
CA PHE A 388 -5.40 -12.75 0.31
C PHE A 388 -4.01 -13.23 0.74
N ALA A 389 -3.54 -12.69 1.86
CA ALA A 389 -2.37 -13.20 2.57
C ALA A 389 -2.79 -14.00 3.81
N ILE A 390 -1.97 -14.97 4.19
CA ILE A 390 -2.13 -15.75 5.42
C ILE A 390 -1.01 -15.37 6.37
N ARG A 391 -1.36 -15.01 7.60
CA ARG A 391 -0.40 -14.63 8.63
C ARG A 391 -0.58 -15.40 9.92
N GLU A 392 0.53 -15.63 10.61
CA GLU A 392 0.59 -16.28 11.91
C GLU A 392 1.73 -15.67 12.75
N GLY A 393 1.45 -15.30 13.99
CA GLY A 393 2.46 -14.80 14.91
C GLY A 393 3.25 -13.60 14.39
N GLY A 394 2.59 -12.71 13.62
CA GLY A 394 3.22 -11.53 13.03
C GLY A 394 4.01 -11.78 11.73
N ARG A 395 4.00 -13.01 11.20
CA ARG A 395 4.69 -13.37 9.95
C ARG A 395 3.70 -13.74 8.86
N THR A 396 4.02 -13.40 7.62
CA THR A 396 3.31 -13.92 6.45
C THR A 396 3.79 -15.35 6.19
N VAL A 397 2.84 -16.28 6.13
CA VAL A 397 3.11 -17.73 6.01
C VAL A 397 2.54 -18.31 4.73
N GLY A 398 1.76 -17.55 3.99
CA GLY A 398 1.21 -17.98 2.71
C GLY A 398 0.46 -16.86 2.01
N ALA A 399 0.16 -17.08 0.76
CA ALA A 399 -0.67 -16.24 -0.08
C ALA A 399 -1.60 -17.11 -0.92
N GLY A 400 -2.77 -16.61 -1.23
CA GLY A 400 -3.74 -17.36 -2.00
C GLY A 400 -4.77 -16.50 -2.69
N VAL A 401 -5.63 -17.19 -3.42
CA VAL A 401 -6.76 -16.61 -4.13
C VAL A 401 -8.03 -17.41 -3.81
N VAL A 402 -9.16 -16.72 -3.71
CA VAL A 402 -10.48 -17.32 -3.59
C VAL A 402 -10.82 -18.00 -4.93
N ALA A 403 -10.78 -19.33 -4.96
CA ALA A 403 -11.06 -20.09 -6.16
C ALA A 403 -12.57 -20.27 -6.36
N LYS A 404 -13.31 -20.47 -5.27
CA LYS A 404 -14.76 -20.69 -5.31
C LYS A 404 -15.42 -20.33 -3.98
N ILE A 405 -16.59 -19.71 -4.05
CA ILE A 405 -17.44 -19.42 -2.89
C ILE A 405 -18.35 -20.61 -2.62
N LEU A 406 -18.53 -20.99 -1.34
CA LEU A 406 -19.24 -22.20 -0.92
C LEU A 406 -20.51 -21.97 -0.06
N ASP A 407 -20.79 -20.72 0.37
CA ASP A 407 -21.97 -20.35 1.18
C ASP A 407 -22.85 -19.29 0.51
#